data_57757283246b9f826e3f523e9b219aec
#
_entry.id   57757283246b9f826e3f523e9b219aec
#
_cell.length_a   1.000
_cell.length_b   1.000
_cell.length_c   1.000
_cell.angle_alpha   90.00
_cell.angle_beta   90.00
_cell.angle_gamma   90.00
#
_symmetry.space_group_name_H-M   'P 1'
#
loop_
_entity.id
_entity.type
_entity.pdbx_description
1 polymer ?
#
loop_
_entity_poly.entity_id
_entity_poly.type
_entity_poly.pdbx_seq_one_letter_code
_entity_poly.pdbx_strand_id
1 'polypeptide(L)'
;RRALRRIANLSTELEDVTEVEYRQLRLERVVLAGLWTEGTVEDAENSLRELAALAETAGSEVLDGLVQRRLKPDPGTFLGSGKALELKDIVEATGADTVIVDSELAPSQRRALEDIVKVKVIDRTALILDIFAQHAKSREGKAQVELAQLEYMLPRLRGWGASLSRQAGGRAAAGEGIGSRGPGETKIEMDRRRLRARMAKLKREIAAMAPARETKRLNRRRNRVPSVAIAGYTNAGKSSLLNRLTDAGVLVENALFATLDPTVRKAQTPDGIGYTLSDTVGFVRSLPTQLVEAFRSTLEEVADADV
;
A
#
# COMPACT_ATOMS: atom_id res chain seq x y z
N ARG A 1 -3.64 -15.20 35.77
CA ARG A 1 -4.92 -14.68 35.25
C ARG A 1 -4.97 -13.15 35.14
N ARG A 2 -4.40 -12.34 36.09
CA ARG A 2 -4.33 -10.86 35.97
C ARG A 2 -3.36 -10.37 34.90
N ALA A 3 -2.24 -11.06 34.68
CA ALA A 3 -1.25 -10.71 33.64
C ALA A 3 -1.80 -10.93 32.22
N LEU A 4 -2.52 -12.02 32.00
CA LEU A 4 -3.16 -12.34 30.71
C LEU A 4 -4.26 -11.33 30.34
N ARG A 5 -5.03 -10.80 31.33
CA ARG A 5 -6.02 -9.72 31.08
C ARG A 5 -5.35 -8.39 30.71
N ARG A 6 -4.15 -8.08 31.23
CA ARG A 6 -3.40 -6.88 30.81
C ARG A 6 -2.87 -6.97 29.40
N ILE A 7 -2.45 -8.17 28.96
CA ILE A 7 -1.97 -8.39 27.59
C ILE A 7 -3.14 -8.35 26.60
N ALA A 8 -4.30 -8.92 26.97
CA ALA A 8 -5.51 -8.84 26.15
C ALA A 8 -6.04 -7.40 25.99
N ASN A 9 -6.03 -6.60 27.06
CA ASN A 9 -6.44 -5.20 26.98
C ASN A 9 -5.44 -4.34 26.21
N LEU A 10 -4.13 -4.65 26.22
CA LEU A 10 -3.14 -3.96 25.38
C LEU A 10 -3.27 -4.31 23.90
N SER A 11 -3.64 -5.56 23.57
CA SER A 11 -3.92 -5.96 22.19
C SER A 11 -5.22 -5.32 21.70
N THR A 12 -6.26 -5.24 22.54
CA THR A 12 -7.52 -4.61 22.19
C THR A 12 -7.41 -3.10 22.02
N GLU A 13 -6.58 -2.40 22.84
CA GLU A 13 -6.32 -0.95 22.65
C GLU A 13 -5.45 -0.66 21.41
N LEU A 14 -4.57 -1.58 21.02
CA LEU A 14 -3.77 -1.49 19.78
C LEU A 14 -4.60 -1.86 18.54
N GLU A 15 -5.52 -2.80 18.67
CA GLU A 15 -6.50 -3.15 17.65
C GLU A 15 -7.48 -2.00 17.41
N ASP A 16 -7.96 -1.31 18.46
CA ASP A 16 -8.86 -0.16 18.32
C ASP A 16 -8.24 1.02 17.55
N VAL A 17 -6.93 1.25 17.64
CA VAL A 17 -6.26 2.33 16.88
C VAL A 17 -5.98 1.93 15.43
N THR A 18 -5.77 0.62 15.17
CA THR A 18 -5.63 0.05 13.83
C THR A 18 -6.98 -0.33 13.22
N GLU A 19 -7.96 -0.77 14.01
CA GLU A 19 -9.29 -1.14 13.51
C GLU A 19 -10.11 0.03 13.00
N VAL A 20 -9.89 1.25 13.47
CA VAL A 20 -10.66 2.42 13.00
C VAL A 20 -10.25 2.83 11.58
N GLU A 21 -9.02 2.50 11.10
CA GLU A 21 -8.58 2.81 9.73
C GLU A 21 -8.21 1.57 8.89
N TYR A 22 -7.90 0.46 9.50
CA TYR A 22 -7.53 -0.82 8.86
C TYR A 22 -8.51 -1.97 9.17
N ARG A 23 -9.76 -1.69 9.48
CA ARG A 23 -10.79 -2.67 9.10
C ARG A 23 -10.56 -2.94 7.63
N GLN A 24 -10.14 -4.17 7.32
CA GLN A 24 -9.99 -4.67 5.95
C GLN A 24 -10.92 -3.86 5.06
N LEU A 25 -10.33 -3.04 4.19
CA LEU A 25 -11.07 -2.28 3.23
C LEU A 25 -11.92 -3.29 2.47
N ARG A 26 -13.13 -3.61 2.95
CA ARG A 26 -14.11 -4.26 2.10
C ARG A 26 -14.48 -3.20 1.07
N LEU A 27 -13.64 -3.09 0.08
CA LEU A 27 -13.86 -2.30 -1.11
C LEU A 27 -14.77 -3.16 -1.97
N GLU A 28 -16.07 -3.14 -1.68
CA GLU A 28 -16.96 -4.06 -2.38
C GLU A 28 -17.27 -3.50 -3.77
N ARG A 29 -17.57 -2.20 -3.90
CA ARG A 29 -18.01 -1.57 -5.15
C ARG A 29 -17.31 -0.24 -5.37
N VAL A 30 -16.51 -0.14 -6.42
CA VAL A 30 -15.63 1.01 -6.61
C VAL A 30 -15.83 1.71 -7.95
N VAL A 31 -15.64 3.04 -7.95
CA VAL A 31 -15.49 3.87 -9.14
C VAL A 31 -14.06 4.37 -9.21
N LEU A 32 -13.45 4.30 -10.38
CA LEU A 32 -12.08 4.73 -10.61
C LEU A 32 -12.05 6.17 -11.12
N ALA A 33 -11.03 6.92 -10.68
CA ALA A 33 -10.82 8.29 -11.13
C ALA A 33 -9.36 8.51 -11.53
N GLY A 34 -9.13 8.88 -12.78
CA GLY A 34 -7.81 9.15 -13.34
C GLY A 34 -7.63 10.61 -13.74
N LEU A 35 -6.40 11.10 -13.62
CA LEU A 35 -5.98 12.38 -14.17
C LEU A 35 -4.89 12.16 -15.21
N TRP A 36 -5.15 12.65 -16.41
CA TRP A 36 -4.20 12.58 -17.51
C TRP A 36 -3.52 13.94 -17.71
N THR A 37 -2.24 14.01 -17.41
CA THR A 37 -1.43 15.25 -17.52
C THR A 37 -0.48 15.22 -18.70
N GLU A 38 0.08 14.04 -19.02
CA GLU A 38 1.09 13.83 -20.06
C GLU A 38 0.83 12.52 -20.80
N GLY A 39 1.43 12.37 -21.99
CA GLY A 39 1.28 11.18 -22.80
C GLY A 39 0.04 11.17 -23.70
N THR A 40 -0.35 10.01 -24.16
CA THR A 40 -1.48 9.77 -25.07
C THR A 40 -2.77 9.42 -24.33
N VAL A 41 -3.90 9.44 -25.02
CA VAL A 41 -5.18 8.92 -24.49
C VAL A 41 -5.05 7.45 -24.11
N GLU A 42 -4.34 6.69 -24.94
CA GLU A 42 -4.09 5.26 -24.73
C GLU A 42 -3.29 5.01 -23.44
N ASP A 43 -2.33 5.88 -23.11
CA ASP A 43 -1.59 5.79 -21.85
C ASP A 43 -2.50 6.00 -20.63
N ALA A 44 -3.44 6.94 -20.71
CA ALA A 44 -4.41 7.19 -19.66
C ALA A 44 -5.37 6.01 -19.48
N GLU A 45 -5.88 5.44 -20.59
CA GLU A 45 -6.72 4.25 -20.55
C GLU A 45 -5.98 3.03 -20.00
N ASN A 46 -4.73 2.83 -20.40
CA ASN A 46 -3.89 1.74 -19.88
C ASN A 46 -3.62 1.89 -18.39
N SER A 47 -3.41 3.13 -17.89
CA SER A 47 -3.25 3.41 -16.47
C SER A 47 -4.52 3.06 -15.69
N LEU A 48 -5.69 3.41 -16.23
CA LEU A 48 -6.96 3.11 -15.58
C LEU A 48 -7.30 1.61 -15.63
N ARG A 49 -6.93 0.90 -16.71
CA ARG A 49 -7.05 -0.57 -16.78
C ARG A 49 -6.14 -1.26 -15.75
N GLU A 50 -4.92 -0.75 -15.56
CA GLU A 50 -4.01 -1.26 -14.52
C GLU A 50 -4.59 -1.00 -13.13
N LEU A 51 -5.17 0.19 -12.88
CA LEU A 51 -5.84 0.50 -11.62
C LEU A 51 -7.03 -0.42 -11.36
N ALA A 52 -7.82 -0.73 -12.40
CA ALA A 52 -8.92 -1.68 -12.31
C ALA A 52 -8.43 -3.08 -11.89
N ALA A 53 -7.38 -3.59 -12.53
CA ALA A 53 -6.78 -4.87 -12.18
C ALA A 53 -6.19 -4.89 -10.75
N LEU A 54 -5.67 -3.75 -10.27
CA LEU A 54 -5.25 -3.60 -8.86
C LEU A 54 -6.46 -3.66 -7.92
N ALA A 55 -7.55 -2.96 -8.22
CA ALA A 55 -8.77 -2.97 -7.42
C ALA A 55 -9.39 -4.37 -7.35
N GLU A 56 -9.49 -5.08 -8.48
CA GLU A 56 -9.95 -6.47 -8.54
C GLU A 56 -9.04 -7.40 -7.73
N THR A 57 -7.72 -7.21 -7.78
CA THR A 57 -6.76 -7.98 -6.95
C THR A 57 -7.00 -7.75 -5.45
N ALA A 58 -7.40 -6.54 -5.05
CA ALA A 58 -7.78 -6.23 -3.67
C ALA A 58 -9.17 -6.78 -3.27
N GLY A 59 -9.88 -7.41 -4.22
CA GLY A 59 -11.21 -7.99 -3.99
C GLY A 59 -12.36 -7.02 -4.22
N SER A 60 -12.15 -5.95 -4.98
CA SER A 60 -13.18 -4.95 -5.32
C SER A 60 -13.86 -5.25 -6.63
N GLU A 61 -15.14 -4.86 -6.75
CA GLU A 61 -15.88 -4.82 -8.00
C GLU A 61 -15.79 -3.42 -8.61
N VAL A 62 -15.21 -3.29 -9.80
CA VAL A 62 -15.09 -2.03 -10.52
C VAL A 62 -16.37 -1.79 -11.31
N LEU A 63 -17.11 -0.74 -10.95
CA LEU A 63 -18.40 -0.42 -11.56
C LEU A 63 -18.27 0.53 -12.74
N ASP A 64 -17.40 1.54 -12.61
CA ASP A 64 -17.21 2.58 -13.63
C ASP A 64 -15.86 3.27 -13.47
N GLY A 65 -15.46 4.09 -14.42
CA GLY A 65 -14.23 4.86 -14.40
C GLY A 65 -14.32 6.19 -15.12
N LEU A 66 -13.65 7.18 -14.57
CA LEU A 66 -13.65 8.54 -15.08
C LEU A 66 -12.21 9.03 -15.26
N VAL A 67 -11.91 9.64 -16.41
CA VAL A 67 -10.62 10.28 -16.70
C VAL A 67 -10.82 11.74 -17.00
N GLN A 68 -9.95 12.59 -16.46
CA GLN A 68 -9.90 14.01 -16.80
C GLN A 68 -8.54 14.36 -17.39
N ARG A 69 -8.52 15.08 -18.51
CA ARG A 69 -7.31 15.72 -19.03
C ARG A 69 -7.11 17.08 -18.37
N ARG A 70 -5.91 17.29 -17.78
CA ARG A 70 -5.46 18.60 -17.26
C ARG A 70 -3.95 18.70 -17.38
N LEU A 71 -3.43 19.92 -17.45
CA LEU A 71 -1.98 20.16 -17.42
C LEU A 71 -1.36 19.93 -16.04
N LYS A 72 -2.15 20.15 -14.96
CA LYS A 72 -1.73 19.93 -13.56
C LYS A 72 -2.93 19.50 -12.70
N PRO A 73 -2.71 18.70 -11.65
CA PRO A 73 -3.76 18.40 -10.67
C PRO A 73 -4.31 19.67 -10.04
N ASP A 74 -5.59 19.65 -9.72
CA ASP A 74 -6.19 20.73 -8.96
C ASP A 74 -5.64 20.74 -7.53
N PRO A 75 -5.19 21.89 -6.99
CA PRO A 75 -4.63 21.96 -5.64
C PRO A 75 -5.62 21.57 -4.54
N GLY A 76 -6.91 21.85 -4.75
CA GLY A 76 -7.96 21.60 -3.77
C GLY A 76 -8.52 20.18 -3.85
N THR A 77 -8.96 19.75 -5.03
CA THR A 77 -9.74 18.54 -5.23
C THR A 77 -9.07 17.49 -6.11
N PHE A 78 -7.82 17.72 -6.56
CA PHE A 78 -7.10 16.87 -7.53
C PHE A 78 -7.74 16.88 -8.93
N LEU A 79 -9.04 16.60 -9.05
CA LEU A 79 -9.86 16.81 -10.25
C LEU A 79 -10.38 18.26 -10.28
N GLY A 80 -10.78 18.76 -11.46
CA GLY A 80 -11.51 20.03 -11.53
C GLY A 80 -12.88 19.92 -10.83
N SER A 81 -13.39 21.03 -10.28
CA SER A 81 -14.64 21.04 -9.51
C SER A 81 -15.83 20.45 -10.27
N GLY A 82 -15.99 20.77 -11.56
CA GLY A 82 -17.05 20.18 -12.40
C GLY A 82 -16.90 18.67 -12.57
N LYS A 83 -15.66 18.19 -12.72
CA LYS A 83 -15.38 16.76 -12.87
C LYS A 83 -15.53 16.00 -11.54
N ALA A 84 -15.28 16.65 -10.41
CA ALA A 84 -15.57 16.09 -9.10
C ALA A 84 -17.07 15.94 -8.84
N LEU A 85 -17.91 16.85 -9.37
CA LEU A 85 -19.37 16.72 -9.32
C LEU A 85 -19.86 15.58 -10.24
N GLU A 86 -19.33 15.47 -11.46
CA GLU A 86 -19.63 14.35 -12.36
C GLU A 86 -19.25 13.00 -11.71
N LEU A 87 -18.10 12.94 -11.02
CA LEU A 87 -17.71 11.76 -10.25
C LEU A 87 -18.72 11.43 -9.15
N LYS A 88 -19.26 12.44 -8.46
CA LYS A 88 -20.33 12.26 -7.48
C LYS A 88 -21.57 11.66 -8.11
N ASP A 89 -22.01 12.19 -9.26
CA ASP A 89 -23.20 11.69 -9.98
C ASP A 89 -23.02 10.22 -10.41
N ILE A 90 -21.81 9.84 -10.85
CA ILE A 90 -21.47 8.44 -11.17
C ILE A 90 -21.55 7.56 -9.93
N VAL A 91 -20.99 8.00 -8.80
CA VAL A 91 -21.03 7.27 -7.53
C VAL A 91 -22.48 7.05 -7.08
N GLU A 92 -23.32 8.08 -7.15
CA GLU A 92 -24.74 7.99 -6.79
C GLU A 92 -25.51 7.05 -7.73
N ALA A 93 -25.27 7.14 -9.05
CA ALA A 93 -25.93 6.31 -10.06
C ALA A 93 -25.53 4.83 -9.98
N THR A 94 -24.27 4.54 -9.71
CA THR A 94 -23.76 3.15 -9.60
C THR A 94 -23.95 2.55 -8.21
N GLY A 95 -24.15 3.39 -7.20
CA GLY A 95 -24.20 2.99 -5.80
C GLY A 95 -22.85 2.45 -5.31
N ALA A 96 -21.75 3.00 -5.82
CA ALA A 96 -20.41 2.69 -5.34
C ALA A 96 -20.22 3.19 -3.90
N ASP A 97 -19.44 2.44 -3.11
CA ASP A 97 -19.11 2.80 -1.72
C ASP A 97 -17.75 3.47 -1.60
N THR A 98 -16.91 3.38 -2.62
CA THR A 98 -15.53 3.89 -2.62
C THR A 98 -15.14 4.44 -3.98
N VAL A 99 -14.34 5.50 -3.98
CA VAL A 99 -13.62 6.02 -5.14
C VAL A 99 -12.14 5.72 -5.01
N ILE A 100 -11.53 5.17 -6.08
CA ILE A 100 -10.08 4.94 -6.15
C ILE A 100 -9.47 5.89 -7.17
N VAL A 101 -8.48 6.67 -6.73
CA VAL A 101 -7.81 7.67 -7.57
C VAL A 101 -6.46 7.15 -8.06
N ASP A 102 -6.20 7.31 -9.37
CA ASP A 102 -4.98 6.81 -10.05
C ASP A 102 -3.76 7.74 -9.84
N SER A 103 -3.56 8.19 -8.64
CA SER A 103 -2.40 9.01 -8.22
C SER A 103 -2.33 9.07 -6.71
N GLU A 104 -1.19 9.45 -6.15
CA GLU A 104 -1.10 9.78 -4.73
C GLU A 104 -1.82 11.10 -4.45
N LEU A 105 -2.70 11.12 -3.45
CA LEU A 105 -3.44 12.30 -3.04
C LEU A 105 -2.81 12.96 -1.81
N ALA A 106 -2.71 14.29 -1.85
CA ALA A 106 -2.48 15.04 -0.63
C ALA A 106 -3.67 14.84 0.36
N PRO A 107 -3.42 14.84 1.67
CA PRO A 107 -4.49 14.65 2.67
C PRO A 107 -5.66 15.65 2.55
N SER A 108 -5.37 16.88 2.10
CA SER A 108 -6.39 17.92 1.83
C SER A 108 -7.24 17.59 0.61
N GLN A 109 -6.62 17.12 -0.48
CA GLN A 109 -7.31 16.75 -1.72
C GLN A 109 -8.24 15.56 -1.48
N ARG A 110 -7.75 14.51 -0.79
CA ARG A 110 -8.57 13.35 -0.43
C ARG A 110 -9.85 13.78 0.29
N ARG A 111 -9.74 14.64 1.32
CA ARG A 111 -10.91 15.12 2.08
C ARG A 111 -11.85 15.94 1.24
N ALA A 112 -11.30 16.87 0.45
CA ALA A 112 -12.13 17.70 -0.40
C ALA A 112 -12.93 16.86 -1.41
N LEU A 113 -12.34 15.78 -1.94
CA LEU A 113 -13.06 14.81 -2.78
C LEU A 113 -14.11 14.03 -1.95
N GLU A 114 -13.76 13.49 -0.78
CA GLU A 114 -14.69 12.80 0.12
C GLU A 114 -15.88 13.69 0.51
N ASP A 115 -15.62 14.99 0.73
CA ASP A 115 -16.66 15.97 1.03
C ASP A 115 -17.62 16.20 -0.17
N ILE A 116 -17.16 16.03 -1.40
CA ILE A 116 -17.97 16.15 -2.62
C ILE A 116 -18.70 14.85 -2.92
N VAL A 117 -17.98 13.74 -3.05
CA VAL A 117 -18.52 12.45 -3.52
C VAL A 117 -19.32 11.71 -2.45
N LYS A 118 -19.16 12.08 -1.17
CA LYS A 118 -19.86 11.52 0.01
C LYS A 118 -19.60 10.04 0.28
N VAL A 119 -18.60 9.47 -0.39
CA VAL A 119 -18.10 8.11 -0.16
C VAL A 119 -16.61 8.17 0.13
N LYS A 120 -16.05 7.06 0.57
CA LYS A 120 -14.63 6.95 0.86
C LYS A 120 -13.79 7.19 -0.39
N VAL A 121 -12.69 7.92 -0.25
CA VAL A 121 -11.70 8.12 -1.31
C VAL A 121 -10.37 7.52 -0.86
N ILE A 122 -9.83 6.63 -1.66
CA ILE A 122 -8.48 6.09 -1.50
C ILE A 122 -7.65 6.41 -2.74
N ASP A 123 -6.36 6.45 -2.58
CA ASP A 123 -5.44 6.64 -3.68
C ASP A 123 -4.73 5.33 -4.07
N ARG A 124 -4.06 5.34 -5.23
CA ARG A 124 -3.31 4.21 -5.75
C ARG A 124 -2.30 3.64 -4.73
N THR A 125 -1.66 4.51 -3.95
CA THR A 125 -0.67 4.11 -2.93
C THR A 125 -1.33 3.30 -1.82
N ALA A 126 -2.47 3.75 -1.30
CA ALA A 126 -3.21 3.04 -0.27
C ALA A 126 -3.70 1.67 -0.77
N LEU A 127 -4.20 1.61 -2.02
CA LEU A 127 -4.65 0.36 -2.64
C LEU A 127 -3.50 -0.66 -2.74
N ILE A 128 -2.33 -0.24 -3.24
CA ILE A 128 -1.17 -1.13 -3.38
C ILE A 128 -0.67 -1.61 -2.01
N LEU A 129 -0.64 -0.73 -1.01
CA LEU A 129 -0.27 -1.09 0.36
C LEU A 129 -1.23 -2.12 0.96
N ASP A 130 -2.52 -2.04 0.66
CA ASP A 130 -3.50 -3.02 1.10
C ASP A 130 -3.28 -4.39 0.44
N ILE A 131 -3.08 -4.42 -0.89
CA ILE A 131 -2.72 -5.65 -1.62
C ILE A 131 -1.47 -6.29 -1.02
N PHE A 132 -0.45 -5.49 -0.68
CA PHE A 132 0.77 -6.01 -0.06
C PHE A 132 0.55 -6.57 1.34
N ALA A 133 -0.30 -5.93 2.14
CA ALA A 133 -0.65 -6.45 3.45
C ALA A 133 -1.34 -7.83 3.38
N GLN A 134 -2.14 -8.04 2.33
CA GLN A 134 -2.81 -9.33 2.08
C GLN A 134 -1.83 -10.41 1.60
N HIS A 135 -0.83 -10.05 0.78
CA HIS A 135 0.08 -11.01 0.13
C HIS A 135 1.40 -11.25 0.90
N ALA A 136 1.78 -10.40 1.86
CA ALA A 136 2.97 -10.58 2.68
C ALA A 136 2.87 -11.83 3.56
N LYS A 137 3.70 -12.84 3.29
CA LYS A 137 3.74 -14.11 4.02
C LYS A 137 4.90 -14.16 5.01
N SER A 138 6.07 -13.65 4.62
CA SER A 138 7.26 -13.66 5.46
C SER A 138 7.15 -12.66 6.61
N ARG A 139 7.85 -12.95 7.71
CA ARG A 139 7.95 -12.01 8.84
C ARG A 139 8.56 -10.68 8.43
N GLU A 140 9.54 -10.71 7.54
CA GLU A 140 10.20 -9.52 7.04
C GLU A 140 9.28 -8.72 6.12
N GLY A 141 8.63 -9.37 5.13
CA GLY A 141 7.67 -8.73 4.23
C GLY A 141 6.54 -8.05 5.02
N LYS A 142 5.97 -8.72 6.02
CA LYS A 142 4.96 -8.13 6.91
C LYS A 142 5.48 -6.89 7.64
N ALA A 143 6.70 -6.94 8.19
CA ALA A 143 7.29 -5.79 8.88
C ALA A 143 7.58 -4.61 7.94
N GLN A 144 8.03 -4.89 6.72
CA GLN A 144 8.28 -3.87 5.70
C GLN A 144 6.99 -3.22 5.22
N VAL A 145 5.95 -4.02 4.94
CA VAL A 145 4.64 -3.51 4.55
C VAL A 145 4.01 -2.67 5.65
N GLU A 146 4.01 -3.15 6.90
CA GLU A 146 3.51 -2.39 8.04
C GLU A 146 4.25 -1.05 8.20
N LEU A 147 5.58 -1.05 8.04
CA LEU A 147 6.36 0.17 8.09
C LEU A 147 5.95 1.16 7.00
N ALA A 148 5.80 0.71 5.75
CA ALA A 148 5.37 1.53 4.63
C ALA A 148 3.94 2.10 4.84
N GLN A 149 3.03 1.29 5.37
CA GLN A 149 1.69 1.73 5.74
C GLN A 149 1.73 2.84 6.79
N LEU A 150 2.53 2.69 7.85
CA LEU A 150 2.68 3.70 8.90
C LEU A 150 3.33 4.99 8.38
N GLU A 151 4.30 4.89 7.47
CA GLU A 151 4.93 6.05 6.81
C GLU A 151 3.93 6.80 5.92
N TYR A 152 3.08 6.08 5.20
CA TYR A 152 2.00 6.66 4.41
C TYR A 152 0.93 7.33 5.29
N MET A 153 0.56 6.73 6.41
CA MET A 153 -0.48 7.25 7.32
C MET A 153 -0.03 8.45 8.14
N LEU A 154 1.22 8.47 8.60
CA LEU A 154 1.71 9.47 9.56
C LEU A 154 1.46 10.94 9.14
N PRO A 155 1.70 11.38 7.89
CA PRO A 155 1.35 12.74 7.44
C PRO A 155 -0.16 12.96 7.34
N ARG A 156 -0.94 11.90 7.12
CA ARG A 156 -2.40 11.93 6.94
C ARG A 156 -3.19 12.08 8.23
N LEU A 157 -2.58 11.78 9.40
CA LEU A 157 -3.18 12.01 10.73
C LEU A 157 -3.38 13.50 11.10
N ARG A 158 -2.73 14.44 10.42
CA ARG A 158 -2.79 15.87 10.75
C ARG A 158 -4.17 16.52 10.62
N GLY A 159 -5.12 15.85 10.04
CA GLY A 159 -6.39 16.46 9.72
C GLY A 159 -7.59 15.99 10.53
N TRP A 160 -7.45 14.93 11.31
CA TRP A 160 -8.56 14.37 12.10
C TRP A 160 -8.89 15.21 13.34
N GLY A 161 -7.90 15.89 13.94
CA GLY A 161 -8.12 16.75 15.08
C GLY A 161 -9.03 17.96 14.82
N ALA A 162 -8.98 18.50 13.61
CA ALA A 162 -9.81 19.65 13.25
C ALA A 162 -11.29 19.27 13.04
N SER A 163 -11.60 18.04 12.63
CA SER A 163 -12.98 17.56 12.50
C SER A 163 -13.58 17.16 13.85
N LEU A 164 -12.81 16.50 14.69
CA LEU A 164 -13.23 16.14 16.06
C LEU A 164 -13.38 17.38 16.95
N SER A 165 -12.53 18.40 16.79
CA SER A 165 -12.66 19.67 17.53
C SER A 165 -13.93 20.45 17.14
N ARG A 166 -14.37 20.38 15.88
CA ARG A 166 -15.63 20.98 15.43
C ARG A 166 -16.86 20.23 15.94
N GLN A 167 -16.79 18.91 16.10
CA GLN A 167 -17.88 18.08 16.65
C GLN A 167 -17.98 18.20 18.19
N ALA A 168 -16.86 18.39 18.88
CA ALA A 168 -16.83 18.63 20.33
C ALA A 168 -17.10 20.10 20.73
N GLY A 169 -17.01 21.05 19.80
CA GLY A 169 -17.16 22.50 20.04
C GLY A 169 -18.60 23.03 20.06
N GLY A 170 -19.61 22.19 19.98
CA GLY A 170 -21.01 22.56 20.06
C GLY A 170 -21.56 22.58 21.48
N ARG A 171 -20.94 23.29 22.41
CA ARG A 171 -21.43 23.86 23.69
C ARG A 171 -20.30 23.96 24.73
N ALA A 172 -19.54 25.00 24.68
CA ALA A 172 -18.87 25.48 25.88
C ALA A 172 -18.89 27.00 25.84
N ALA A 173 -19.60 27.55 26.80
CA ALA A 173 -19.77 28.94 27.06
C ALA A 173 -18.43 29.66 27.26
N ALA A 174 -18.45 30.95 26.96
CA ALA A 174 -17.41 31.93 27.23
C ALA A 174 -16.76 31.75 28.62
N GLY A 175 -15.45 31.57 28.61
CA GLY A 175 -14.60 31.57 29.79
C GLY A 175 -13.16 31.76 29.35
N GLU A 176 -12.61 32.93 29.63
CA GLU A 176 -11.23 33.34 29.39
C GLU A 176 -10.22 32.30 29.90
N GLY A 177 -9.30 31.89 29.05
CA GLY A 177 -8.18 31.03 29.44
C GLY A 177 -7.21 30.84 28.28
N ILE A 178 -6.19 31.70 28.19
CA ILE A 178 -5.05 31.58 27.29
C ILE A 178 -4.33 30.26 27.57
N GLY A 179 -4.39 29.29 26.62
CA GLY A 179 -3.49 28.14 26.61
C GLY A 179 -4.10 26.75 26.73
N SER A 180 -5.40 26.55 26.55
CA SER A 180 -6.00 25.19 26.54
C SER A 180 -5.83 24.56 25.18
N ARG A 181 -4.79 23.71 25.03
CA ARG A 181 -4.72 22.68 23.96
C ARG A 181 -5.94 21.78 24.11
N GLY A 182 -6.83 21.80 23.14
CA GLY A 182 -8.06 21.00 23.18
C GLY A 182 -7.76 19.49 23.32
N PRO A 183 -8.64 18.69 23.94
CA PRO A 183 -8.45 17.24 24.15
C PRO A 183 -8.19 16.45 22.87
N GLY A 184 -8.57 16.97 21.69
CA GLY A 184 -8.28 16.36 20.38
C GLY A 184 -6.83 16.49 19.93
N GLU A 185 -6.13 17.60 20.26
CA GLU A 185 -4.71 17.78 19.92
C GLU A 185 -3.82 16.83 20.71
N THR A 186 -4.10 16.64 21.99
CA THR A 186 -3.36 15.70 22.84
C THR A 186 -3.52 14.24 22.38
N LYS A 187 -4.69 13.85 21.91
CA LYS A 187 -4.94 12.50 21.40
C LYS A 187 -4.13 12.25 20.13
N ILE A 188 -4.18 13.16 19.16
CA ILE A 188 -3.41 13.06 17.92
C ILE A 188 -1.91 13.05 18.18
N GLU A 189 -1.41 13.84 19.10
CA GLU A 189 0.00 13.88 19.44
C GLU A 189 0.45 12.56 20.09
N MET A 190 -0.37 11.96 20.95
CA MET A 190 -0.14 10.63 21.51
C MET A 190 -0.14 9.54 20.42
N ASP A 191 -1.09 9.57 19.52
CA ASP A 191 -1.19 8.61 18.42
C ASP A 191 0.03 8.71 17.49
N ARG A 192 0.47 9.92 17.15
CA ARG A 192 1.70 10.16 16.39
C ARG A 192 2.94 9.63 17.11
N ARG A 193 3.02 9.79 18.44
CA ARG A 193 4.11 9.26 19.25
C ARG A 193 4.12 7.73 19.23
N ARG A 194 2.94 7.10 19.37
CA ARG A 194 2.78 5.63 19.29
C ARG A 194 3.20 5.10 17.92
N LEU A 195 2.74 5.72 16.83
CA LEU A 195 3.11 5.32 15.46
C LEU A 195 4.62 5.47 15.22
N ARG A 196 5.24 6.58 15.63
CA ARG A 196 6.69 6.76 15.52
C ARG A 196 7.48 5.71 16.33
N ALA A 197 7.02 5.37 17.53
CA ALA A 197 7.62 4.33 18.33
C ALA A 197 7.50 2.95 17.66
N ARG A 198 6.33 2.65 17.05
CA ARG A 198 6.13 1.42 16.28
C ARG A 198 7.02 1.37 15.04
N MET A 199 7.10 2.45 14.27
CA MET A 199 8.01 2.56 13.11
C MET A 199 9.49 2.34 13.53
N ALA A 200 9.93 2.96 14.62
CA ALA A 200 11.29 2.77 15.14
C ALA A 200 11.55 1.31 15.56
N LYS A 201 10.56 0.63 16.10
CA LYS A 201 10.64 -0.80 16.44
C LYS A 201 10.75 -1.65 15.17
N LEU A 202 9.88 -1.43 14.19
CA LEU A 202 9.90 -2.15 12.91
C LEU A 202 11.22 -1.96 12.17
N LYS A 203 11.76 -0.74 12.10
CA LYS A 203 13.08 -0.46 11.50
C LYS A 203 14.18 -1.28 12.14
N ARG A 204 14.16 -1.42 13.47
CA ARG A 204 15.14 -2.26 14.19
C ARG A 204 14.94 -3.75 13.91
N GLU A 205 13.70 -4.21 13.84
CA GLU A 205 13.38 -5.62 13.52
C GLU A 205 13.84 -5.97 12.09
N ILE A 206 13.58 -5.12 11.10
CA ILE A 206 14.04 -5.30 9.72
C ILE A 206 15.56 -5.31 9.65
N ALA A 207 16.23 -4.37 10.31
CA ALA A 207 17.70 -4.31 10.37
C ALA A 207 18.30 -5.58 11.01
N ALA A 208 17.66 -6.13 12.03
CA ALA A 208 18.12 -7.36 12.69
C ALA A 208 17.98 -8.62 11.80
N MET A 209 17.13 -8.59 10.76
CA MET A 209 16.98 -9.71 9.82
C MET A 209 18.01 -9.67 8.67
N ALA A 210 18.62 -8.52 8.38
CA ALA A 210 19.60 -8.35 7.31
C ALA A 210 20.83 -9.30 7.40
N PRO A 211 21.47 -9.53 8.56
CA PRO A 211 22.64 -10.41 8.66
C PRO A 211 22.35 -11.86 8.25
N ALA A 212 21.14 -12.35 8.54
CA ALA A 212 20.76 -13.71 8.17
C ALA A 212 20.64 -13.89 6.64
N ARG A 213 20.16 -12.83 5.93
CA ARG A 213 20.13 -12.82 4.46
C ARG A 213 21.55 -12.82 3.90
N GLU A 214 22.39 -11.93 4.41
CA GLU A 214 23.78 -11.81 3.96
C GLU A 214 24.55 -13.12 4.14
N THR A 215 24.38 -13.82 5.27
CA THR A 215 24.97 -15.13 5.50
C THR A 215 24.53 -16.15 4.46
N LYS A 216 23.25 -16.17 4.09
CA LYS A 216 22.73 -17.06 3.03
C LYS A 216 23.36 -16.73 1.66
N ARG A 217 23.52 -15.44 1.34
CA ARG A 217 24.16 -14.97 0.10
C ARG A 217 25.62 -15.35 0.04
N LEU A 218 26.37 -15.11 1.12
CA LEU A 218 27.78 -15.50 1.23
C LEU A 218 27.96 -17.00 1.04
N ASN A 219 27.09 -17.83 1.59
CA ASN A 219 27.13 -19.28 1.39
C ASN A 219 26.88 -19.69 -0.08
N ARG A 220 25.95 -19.01 -0.78
CA ARG A 220 25.72 -19.24 -2.22
C ARG A 220 26.99 -18.89 -3.02
N ARG A 221 27.59 -17.72 -2.78
CA ARG A 221 28.82 -17.27 -3.43
C ARG A 221 30.01 -18.20 -3.15
N ARG A 222 30.17 -18.67 -1.90
CA ARG A 222 31.23 -19.64 -1.53
C ARG A 222 31.07 -20.95 -2.29
N ASN A 223 29.85 -21.41 -2.47
CA ASN A 223 29.57 -22.66 -3.18
C ASN A 223 29.54 -22.48 -4.70
N ARG A 224 29.85 -21.29 -5.23
CA ARG A 224 29.83 -20.94 -6.66
C ARG A 224 28.51 -21.36 -7.35
N VAL A 225 27.39 -21.23 -6.66
CA VAL A 225 26.07 -21.51 -7.23
C VAL A 225 25.59 -20.25 -7.92
N PRO A 226 25.48 -20.25 -9.27
CA PRO A 226 24.98 -19.10 -10.00
C PRO A 226 23.55 -18.72 -9.55
N SER A 227 23.25 -17.43 -9.52
CA SER A 227 21.95 -16.89 -9.15
C SER A 227 21.33 -16.09 -10.30
N VAL A 228 20.10 -16.43 -10.63
CA VAL A 228 19.32 -15.77 -11.69
C VAL A 228 18.08 -15.15 -11.04
N ALA A 229 17.81 -13.88 -11.33
CA ALA A 229 16.60 -13.21 -10.87
C ALA A 229 15.65 -12.90 -12.03
N ILE A 230 14.37 -13.26 -11.86
CA ILE A 230 13.33 -12.93 -12.83
C ILE A 230 12.70 -11.61 -12.41
N ALA A 231 12.97 -10.53 -13.18
CA ALA A 231 12.40 -9.21 -12.96
C ALA A 231 11.48 -8.81 -14.12
N GLY A 232 10.45 -8.02 -13.85
CA GLY A 232 9.51 -7.54 -14.87
C GLY A 232 8.20 -7.07 -14.27
N TYR A 233 7.29 -6.61 -15.13
CA TYR A 233 6.00 -6.10 -14.70
C TYR A 233 5.13 -7.16 -14.01
N THR A 234 4.18 -6.71 -13.19
CA THR A 234 3.14 -7.57 -12.61
C THR A 234 2.38 -8.29 -13.73
N ASN A 235 1.99 -9.54 -13.45
CA ASN A 235 1.27 -10.40 -14.39
C ASN A 235 1.99 -10.65 -15.74
N ALA A 236 3.31 -10.46 -15.81
CA ALA A 236 4.13 -10.77 -17.01
C ALA A 236 4.55 -12.26 -17.12
N GLY A 237 4.02 -13.11 -16.25
CA GLY A 237 4.31 -14.55 -16.28
C GLY A 237 5.60 -14.97 -15.54
N LYS A 238 6.19 -14.14 -14.67
CA LYS A 238 7.42 -14.45 -13.92
C LYS A 238 7.32 -15.75 -13.12
N SER A 239 6.28 -15.89 -12.31
CA SER A 239 6.05 -17.07 -11.47
C SER A 239 5.70 -18.30 -12.32
N SER A 240 5.03 -18.12 -13.46
CA SER A 240 4.79 -19.19 -14.42
C SER A 240 6.09 -19.69 -15.04
N LEU A 241 7.00 -18.77 -15.39
CA LEU A 241 8.33 -19.11 -15.89
C LEU A 241 9.16 -19.84 -14.83
N LEU A 242 9.16 -19.36 -13.58
CA LEU A 242 9.81 -20.05 -12.46
C LEU A 242 9.30 -21.50 -12.35
N ASN A 243 7.99 -21.71 -12.32
CA ASN A 243 7.39 -23.03 -12.22
C ASN A 243 7.80 -23.93 -13.38
N ARG A 244 7.82 -23.39 -14.59
CA ARG A 244 8.19 -24.18 -15.78
C ARG A 244 9.65 -24.63 -15.77
N LEU A 245 10.53 -23.82 -15.18
CA LEU A 245 11.98 -24.12 -15.12
C LEU A 245 12.37 -24.94 -13.89
N THR A 246 11.57 -24.95 -12.82
CA THR A 246 11.98 -25.55 -11.54
C THR A 246 11.05 -26.63 -11.01
N ASP A 247 9.91 -26.88 -11.67
CA ASP A 247 8.80 -27.74 -11.18
C ASP A 247 8.37 -27.38 -9.73
N ALA A 248 8.49 -26.11 -9.35
CA ALA A 248 8.40 -25.67 -7.96
C ALA A 248 6.96 -25.62 -7.41
N GLY A 249 5.94 -25.72 -8.27
CA GLY A 249 4.52 -25.67 -7.85
C GLY A 249 4.15 -24.38 -7.11
N VAL A 250 4.82 -23.25 -7.43
CA VAL A 250 4.45 -21.94 -6.86
C VAL A 250 3.08 -21.58 -7.36
N LEU A 251 2.23 -21.09 -6.45
CA LEU A 251 0.89 -20.64 -6.80
C LEU A 251 0.99 -19.52 -7.85
N VAL A 252 0.38 -19.75 -9.01
CA VAL A 252 0.27 -18.76 -10.08
C VAL A 252 -1.18 -18.27 -10.08
N GLU A 253 -1.38 -17.05 -9.69
CA GLU A 253 -2.67 -16.38 -9.74
C GLU A 253 -2.65 -15.31 -10.83
N ASN A 254 -3.78 -15.13 -11.49
CA ASN A 254 -3.96 -14.08 -12.49
C ASN A 254 -4.25 -12.73 -11.81
N ALA A 255 -3.44 -12.39 -10.82
CA ALA A 255 -3.58 -11.22 -9.96
C ALA A 255 -2.29 -10.40 -9.98
N LEU A 256 -2.42 -9.08 -9.85
CA LEU A 256 -1.27 -8.18 -9.72
C LEU A 256 -0.65 -8.40 -8.33
N PHE A 257 0.68 -8.40 -8.24
CA PHE A 257 1.42 -8.64 -6.99
C PHE A 257 1.14 -10.00 -6.30
N ALA A 258 0.81 -11.05 -7.07
CA ALA A 258 0.64 -12.40 -6.54
C ALA A 258 1.89 -12.89 -5.78
N THR A 259 3.07 -12.45 -6.19
CA THR A 259 4.34 -12.68 -5.49
C THR A 259 4.83 -11.37 -4.88
N LEU A 260 4.90 -11.28 -3.55
CA LEU A 260 5.51 -10.17 -2.80
C LEU A 260 6.85 -10.58 -2.20
N ASP A 261 6.91 -11.71 -1.52
CA ASP A 261 8.13 -12.25 -0.96
C ASP A 261 8.95 -12.99 -2.03
N PRO A 262 10.26 -12.72 -2.17
CA PRO A 262 11.09 -13.38 -3.17
C PRO A 262 11.13 -14.89 -2.91
N THR A 263 10.86 -15.66 -3.95
CA THR A 263 10.89 -17.12 -3.90
C THR A 263 12.11 -17.65 -4.63
N VAL A 264 13.07 -18.20 -3.89
CA VAL A 264 14.30 -18.77 -4.45
C VAL A 264 14.16 -20.28 -4.59
N ARG A 265 14.44 -20.81 -5.76
CA ARG A 265 14.40 -22.24 -6.07
C ARG A 265 15.72 -22.69 -6.70
N LYS A 266 16.08 -23.96 -6.46
CA LYS A 266 17.19 -24.60 -7.16
C LYS A 266 16.68 -25.16 -8.48
N ALA A 267 17.48 -25.00 -9.51
CA ALA A 267 17.27 -25.58 -10.83
C ALA A 267 18.58 -26.15 -11.36
N GLN A 268 18.51 -26.94 -12.41
CA GLN A 268 19.67 -27.50 -13.11
C GLN A 268 19.50 -27.23 -14.59
N THR A 269 20.60 -26.93 -15.26
CA THR A 269 20.66 -26.89 -16.73
C THR A 269 20.63 -28.32 -17.28
N PRO A 270 20.31 -28.51 -18.56
CA PRO A 270 20.41 -29.81 -19.20
C PRO A 270 21.79 -30.50 -19.05
N ASP A 271 22.84 -29.69 -18.92
CA ASP A 271 24.22 -30.15 -18.71
C ASP A 271 24.53 -30.46 -17.24
N GLY A 272 23.54 -30.39 -16.35
CA GLY A 272 23.68 -30.74 -14.93
C GLY A 272 24.27 -29.62 -14.04
N ILE A 273 24.44 -28.40 -14.55
CA ILE A 273 24.93 -27.28 -13.75
C ILE A 273 23.79 -26.79 -12.84
N GLY A 274 24.00 -26.83 -11.53
CA GLY A 274 23.04 -26.32 -10.54
C GLY A 274 23.09 -24.82 -10.45
N TYR A 275 21.93 -24.16 -10.45
CA TYR A 275 21.78 -22.71 -10.24
C TYR A 275 20.58 -22.41 -9.34
N THR A 276 20.47 -21.18 -8.88
CA THR A 276 19.27 -20.70 -8.17
C THR A 276 18.50 -19.72 -9.03
N LEU A 277 17.18 -19.87 -9.04
CA LEU A 277 16.26 -18.99 -9.74
C LEU A 277 15.35 -18.30 -8.72
N SER A 278 15.28 -16.98 -8.75
CA SER A 278 14.50 -16.15 -7.83
C SER A 278 13.36 -15.48 -8.58
N ASP A 279 12.11 -15.73 -8.15
CA ASP A 279 10.97 -14.93 -8.55
C ASP A 279 10.91 -13.66 -7.68
N THR A 280 10.60 -12.53 -8.30
CA THR A 280 10.56 -11.24 -7.64
C THR A 280 9.19 -10.59 -7.78
N VAL A 281 8.93 -9.61 -6.92
CA VAL A 281 7.74 -8.78 -7.02
C VAL A 281 7.66 -8.12 -8.41
N GLY A 282 6.45 -8.05 -8.95
CA GLY A 282 6.22 -7.37 -10.23
C GLY A 282 6.27 -5.85 -10.11
N PHE A 283 6.80 -5.18 -11.14
CA PHE A 283 6.72 -3.73 -11.24
C PHE A 283 5.35 -3.28 -11.75
N VAL A 284 4.94 -2.09 -11.33
CA VAL A 284 3.77 -1.36 -11.84
C VAL A 284 4.18 0.03 -12.27
N ARG A 285 3.34 0.69 -13.05
CA ARG A 285 3.53 2.11 -13.37
C ARG A 285 3.48 2.94 -12.08
N SER A 286 4.29 3.98 -12.00
CA SER A 286 4.28 4.95 -10.90
C SER A 286 4.32 4.31 -9.51
N LEU A 287 5.35 3.48 -9.26
CA LEU A 287 5.56 2.89 -7.93
C LEU A 287 5.82 3.99 -6.89
N PRO A 288 4.99 4.14 -5.86
CA PRO A 288 5.18 5.15 -4.83
C PRO A 288 6.50 4.94 -4.08
N THR A 289 7.16 6.05 -3.70
CA THR A 289 8.47 6.01 -3.02
C THR A 289 8.41 5.22 -1.70
N GLN A 290 7.29 5.28 -0.98
CA GLN A 290 7.06 4.55 0.26
C GLN A 290 7.12 3.03 0.05
N LEU A 291 6.76 2.56 -1.15
CA LEU A 291 6.81 1.15 -1.50
C LEU A 291 8.22 0.66 -1.86
N VAL A 292 9.11 1.54 -2.28
CA VAL A 292 10.52 1.19 -2.56
C VAL A 292 11.19 0.61 -1.31
N GLU A 293 10.90 1.16 -0.13
CA GLU A 293 11.38 0.61 1.14
C GLU A 293 10.78 -0.78 1.42
N ALA A 294 9.50 -1.00 1.12
CA ALA A 294 8.85 -2.31 1.26
C ALA A 294 9.43 -3.37 0.29
N PHE A 295 9.96 -2.94 -0.85
CA PHE A 295 10.60 -3.82 -1.84
C PHE A 295 12.11 -4.00 -1.66
N ARG A 296 12.70 -3.35 -0.69
CA ARG A 296 14.16 -3.30 -0.55
C ARG A 296 14.79 -4.69 -0.55
N SER A 297 14.23 -5.64 0.21
CA SER A 297 14.74 -7.01 0.26
C SER A 297 14.66 -7.73 -1.09
N THR A 298 13.60 -7.47 -1.85
CA THR A 298 13.39 -8.04 -3.18
C THR A 298 14.33 -7.42 -4.22
N LEU A 299 14.49 -6.08 -4.17
CA LEU A 299 15.42 -5.37 -5.05
C LEU A 299 16.88 -5.75 -4.76
N GLU A 300 17.23 -6.02 -3.51
CA GLU A 300 18.54 -6.54 -3.12
C GLU A 300 18.81 -7.93 -3.73
N GLU A 301 17.80 -8.83 -3.81
CA GLU A 301 17.97 -10.13 -4.48
C GLU A 301 18.19 -9.97 -5.99
N VAL A 302 17.54 -8.98 -6.63
CA VAL A 302 17.78 -8.66 -8.05
C VAL A 302 19.18 -8.08 -8.27
N ALA A 303 19.59 -7.14 -7.41
CA ALA A 303 20.89 -6.49 -7.52
C ALA A 303 22.07 -7.45 -7.26
N ASP A 304 21.87 -8.49 -6.47
CA ASP A 304 22.88 -9.48 -6.11
C ASP A 304 22.88 -10.70 -7.03
N ALA A 305 21.95 -10.81 -7.98
CA ALA A 305 21.92 -11.90 -8.94
C ALA A 305 23.05 -11.77 -9.97
N ASP A 306 23.53 -12.90 -10.46
CA ASP A 306 24.56 -12.94 -11.51
C ASP A 306 23.96 -12.65 -12.91
N VAL A 307 22.65 -12.95 -13.07
CA VAL A 307 21.87 -12.71 -14.30
C VAL A 307 20.45 -12.31 -13.91
#